data_685a981889f525763d201e1421bda3c4
#
_entry.id   685a981889f525763d201e1421bda3c4
#
_cell.length_a   1.000
_cell.length_b   1.000
_cell.length_c   1.000
_cell.angle_alpha   90.00
_cell.angle_beta   90.00
_cell.angle_gamma   90.00
#
_symmetry.space_group_name_H-M   'P 1'
#
loop_
_entity.id
_entity.type
_entity.pdbx_description
1 polymer ?
#
loop_
_entity_poly.entity_id
_entity_poly.type
_entity_poly.pdbx_seq_one_letter_code
_entity_poly.pdbx_strand_id
1 'polypeptide(L)'
;MIAGWIQALCAVLDTPAVPWHQVASALTTLEYVVHMYVLQRQAPLYERTQLPPALAPFVNARDFAARQRASRAIVRWEMVTHTARYVLTMLRIVFLANALAWTWAGRLVQHSEKGQMVAYVCVLPALFFPFEQLVHAVGDAPAVPLEQ
;
A
#
# COMPACT_ATOMS: atom_id res chain seq x y z
N MET A 1 33.82 10.93 1.69
CA MET A 1 33.34 9.54 1.62
C MET A 1 31.87 9.44 1.17
N ILE A 2 30.93 10.17 1.76
CA ILE A 2 29.48 10.09 1.41
C ILE A 2 29.20 10.44 -0.06
N ALA A 3 29.88 11.46 -0.62
CA ALA A 3 29.68 11.86 -2.03
C ALA A 3 30.05 10.76 -3.04
N GLY A 4 31.05 9.95 -2.76
CA GLY A 4 31.45 8.84 -3.65
C GLY A 4 30.41 7.72 -3.73
N TRP A 5 29.76 7.40 -2.61
CA TRP A 5 28.69 6.43 -2.58
C TRP A 5 27.43 6.90 -3.32
N ILE A 6 27.11 8.19 -3.21
CA ILE A 6 25.99 8.79 -3.94
C ILE A 6 26.24 8.76 -5.44
N GLN A 7 27.45 9.12 -5.89
CA GLN A 7 27.81 9.06 -7.30
C GLN A 7 27.79 7.63 -7.85
N ALA A 8 28.32 6.66 -7.10
CA ALA A 8 28.26 5.25 -7.48
C ALA A 8 26.81 4.75 -7.58
N LEU A 9 25.96 5.13 -6.63
CA LEU A 9 24.54 4.79 -6.64
C LEU A 9 23.83 5.41 -7.85
N CYS A 10 24.06 6.70 -8.13
CA CYS A 10 23.50 7.36 -9.32
C CYS A 10 23.97 6.68 -10.62
N ALA A 11 25.25 6.32 -10.73
CA ALA A 11 25.76 5.61 -11.90
C ALA A 11 25.09 4.24 -12.12
N VAL A 12 24.79 3.50 -11.04
CA VAL A 12 24.03 2.25 -11.12
C VAL A 12 22.57 2.52 -11.51
N LEU A 13 21.95 3.54 -10.94
CA LEU A 13 20.57 3.92 -11.24
C LEU A 13 20.37 4.41 -12.67
N ASP A 14 21.37 5.09 -13.22
CA ASP A 14 21.35 5.61 -14.61
C ASP A 14 21.76 4.56 -15.65
N THR A 15 22.06 3.32 -15.22
CA THR A 15 22.47 2.27 -16.15
C THR A 15 21.25 1.80 -16.98
N PRO A 16 21.23 2.03 -18.31
CA PRO A 16 20.09 1.67 -19.16
C PRO A 16 19.88 0.15 -19.29
N ALA A 17 20.85 -0.65 -18.86
CA ALA A 17 20.77 -2.11 -18.87
C ALA A 17 19.88 -2.68 -17.76
N VAL A 18 19.55 -1.91 -16.71
CA VAL A 18 18.71 -2.39 -15.62
C VAL A 18 17.24 -2.12 -15.92
N PRO A 19 16.40 -3.12 -16.06
CA PRO A 19 14.97 -2.93 -16.33
C PRO A 19 14.23 -2.53 -15.03
N TRP A 20 14.41 -1.28 -14.61
CA TRP A 20 13.89 -0.75 -13.33
C TRP A 20 12.40 -0.97 -13.12
N HIS A 21 11.59 -0.93 -14.17
CA HIS A 21 10.16 -1.22 -14.08
C HIS A 21 9.88 -2.67 -13.68
N GLN A 22 10.70 -3.64 -14.15
CA GLN A 22 10.59 -5.04 -13.76
C GLN A 22 11.07 -5.24 -12.32
N VAL A 23 12.16 -4.58 -11.92
CA VAL A 23 12.66 -4.62 -10.54
C VAL A 23 11.62 -4.05 -9.59
N ALA A 24 11.05 -2.89 -9.89
CA ALA A 24 9.99 -2.28 -9.09
C ALA A 24 8.76 -3.19 -9.00
N SER A 25 8.32 -3.77 -10.13
CA SER A 25 7.19 -4.71 -10.13
C SER A 25 7.47 -5.95 -9.29
N ALA A 26 8.68 -6.53 -9.37
CA ALA A 26 9.07 -7.70 -8.59
C ALA A 26 9.10 -7.39 -7.09
N LEU A 27 9.68 -6.26 -6.69
CA LEU A 27 9.73 -5.85 -5.29
C LEU A 27 8.33 -5.57 -4.72
N THR A 28 7.48 -4.86 -5.46
CA THR A 28 6.08 -4.61 -5.05
C THR A 28 5.28 -5.91 -4.95
N THR A 29 5.52 -6.87 -5.86
CA THR A 29 4.86 -8.17 -5.80
C THR A 29 5.35 -8.97 -4.61
N LEU A 30 6.64 -8.96 -4.32
CA LEU A 30 7.21 -9.63 -3.15
C LEU A 30 6.63 -9.07 -1.85
N GLU A 31 6.58 -7.74 -1.71
CA GLU A 31 5.97 -7.06 -0.56
C GLU A 31 4.51 -7.50 -0.38
N TYR A 32 3.73 -7.48 -1.44
CA TYR A 32 2.34 -7.92 -1.42
C TYR A 32 2.19 -9.38 -0.97
N VAL A 33 2.99 -10.29 -1.54
CA VAL A 33 2.95 -11.72 -1.21
C VAL A 33 3.30 -11.96 0.25
N VAL A 34 4.37 -11.32 0.75
CA VAL A 34 4.77 -11.43 2.17
C VAL A 34 3.67 -10.92 3.09
N HIS A 35 3.09 -9.76 2.78
CA HIS A 35 2.03 -9.18 3.59
C HIS A 35 0.77 -10.06 3.61
N MET A 36 0.32 -10.52 2.45
CA MET A 36 -0.81 -11.43 2.32
C MET A 36 -0.58 -12.77 3.04
N TYR A 37 0.64 -13.29 2.96
CA TYR A 37 1.01 -14.50 3.70
C TYR A 37 0.86 -14.31 5.22
N VAL A 38 1.34 -13.18 5.75
CA VAL A 38 1.20 -12.86 7.19
C VAL A 38 -0.28 -12.75 7.58
N LEU A 39 -1.10 -12.03 6.81
CA LEU A 39 -2.53 -11.88 7.07
C LEU A 39 -3.26 -13.24 7.02
N GLN A 40 -2.94 -14.09 6.03
CA GLN A 40 -3.51 -15.43 5.93
C GLN A 40 -3.12 -16.33 7.10
N ARG A 41 -1.91 -16.19 7.63
CA ARG A 41 -1.46 -16.92 8.82
C ARG A 41 -2.12 -16.44 10.10
N GLN A 42 -2.51 -15.17 10.16
CA GLN A 42 -3.21 -14.59 11.31
C GLN A 42 -4.71 -14.91 11.31
N ALA A 43 -5.34 -15.00 10.13
CA ALA A 43 -6.79 -15.21 10.01
C ALA A 43 -7.32 -16.39 10.84
N PRO A 44 -6.71 -17.60 10.85
CA PRO A 44 -7.18 -18.73 11.66
C PRO A 44 -7.10 -18.48 13.17
N LEU A 45 -6.22 -17.59 13.63
CA LEU A 45 -6.12 -17.27 15.07
C LEU A 45 -7.36 -16.54 15.56
N TYR A 46 -8.00 -15.77 14.71
CA TYR A 46 -9.23 -15.04 15.03
C TYR A 46 -10.49 -15.90 14.85
N GLU A 47 -10.38 -17.11 14.29
CA GLU A 47 -11.49 -18.07 14.20
C GLU A 47 -11.71 -18.86 15.51
N ARG A 48 -10.77 -18.78 16.43
CA ARG A 48 -10.89 -19.45 17.72
C ARG A 48 -12.02 -18.83 18.53
N THR A 49 -13.06 -19.61 18.80
CA THR A 49 -14.22 -19.19 19.59
C THR A 49 -14.05 -19.49 21.07
N GLN A 50 -13.16 -20.43 21.43
CA GLN A 50 -12.92 -20.82 22.80
C GLN A 50 -11.89 -19.91 23.45
N LEU A 51 -12.23 -19.41 24.63
CA LEU A 51 -11.32 -18.60 25.44
C LEU A 51 -10.19 -19.50 25.98
N PRO A 52 -8.92 -19.16 25.72
CA PRO A 52 -7.79 -19.89 26.28
C PRO A 52 -7.84 -19.88 27.82
N PRO A 53 -7.54 -21.00 28.48
CA PRO A 53 -7.61 -21.09 29.96
C PRO A 53 -6.76 -20.03 30.67
N ALA A 54 -5.62 -19.64 30.06
CA ALA A 54 -4.73 -18.60 30.59
C ALA A 54 -5.37 -17.20 30.63
N LEU A 55 -6.38 -16.93 29.80
CA LEU A 55 -7.07 -15.64 29.74
C LEU A 55 -8.40 -15.65 30.53
N ALA A 56 -8.90 -16.80 30.93
CA ALA A 56 -10.18 -16.94 31.65
C ALA A 56 -10.30 -16.06 32.91
N PRO A 57 -9.22 -15.83 33.71
CA PRO A 57 -9.33 -14.96 34.89
C PRO A 57 -9.42 -13.46 34.53
N PHE A 58 -9.03 -13.06 33.32
CA PHE A 58 -8.87 -11.64 32.95
C PHE A 58 -9.91 -11.15 31.95
N VAL A 59 -10.54 -12.04 31.18
CA VAL A 59 -11.41 -11.67 30.06
C VAL A 59 -12.69 -12.50 30.10
N ASN A 60 -13.84 -11.81 29.94
CA ASN A 60 -15.12 -12.48 29.81
C ASN A 60 -15.21 -13.18 28.43
N ALA A 61 -15.77 -14.39 28.40
CA ALA A 61 -15.92 -15.17 27.18
C ALA A 61 -16.77 -14.45 26.11
N ARG A 62 -17.78 -13.67 26.52
CA ARG A 62 -18.62 -12.86 25.62
C ARG A 62 -17.81 -11.76 24.95
N ASP A 63 -16.98 -11.04 25.73
CA ASP A 63 -16.14 -9.94 25.21
C ASP A 63 -15.03 -10.49 24.31
N PHE A 64 -14.47 -11.64 24.65
CA PHE A 64 -13.51 -12.32 23.79
C PHE A 64 -14.13 -12.66 22.44
N ALA A 65 -15.30 -13.29 22.41
CA ALA A 65 -15.99 -13.65 21.18
C ALA A 65 -16.37 -12.42 20.33
N ALA A 66 -16.75 -11.30 20.96
CA ALA A 66 -17.04 -10.04 20.28
C ALA A 66 -15.77 -9.47 19.63
N ARG A 67 -14.66 -9.42 20.36
CA ARG A 67 -13.35 -8.96 19.84
C ARG A 67 -12.86 -9.84 18.71
N GLN A 68 -13.00 -11.16 18.80
CA GLN A 68 -12.62 -12.09 17.73
C GLN A 68 -13.43 -11.85 16.44
N ARG A 69 -14.73 -11.56 16.57
CA ARG A 69 -15.56 -11.20 15.40
C ARG A 69 -15.09 -9.89 14.73
N ALA A 70 -14.83 -8.87 15.53
CA ALA A 70 -14.31 -7.59 15.04
C ALA A 70 -12.93 -7.77 14.35
N SER A 71 -12.01 -8.50 14.98
CA SER A 71 -10.68 -8.76 14.39
C SER A 71 -10.75 -9.53 13.08
N ARG A 72 -11.67 -10.49 12.94
CA ARG A 72 -11.91 -11.19 11.66
C ARG A 72 -12.37 -10.23 10.56
N ALA A 73 -13.27 -9.32 10.89
CA ALA A 73 -13.73 -8.31 9.92
C ALA A 73 -12.57 -7.40 9.49
N ILE A 74 -11.76 -6.94 10.44
CA ILE A 74 -10.57 -6.10 10.18
C ILE A 74 -9.58 -6.83 9.27
N VAL A 75 -9.20 -8.08 9.57
CA VAL A 75 -8.23 -8.82 8.75
C VAL A 75 -8.75 -9.05 7.32
N ARG A 76 -10.02 -9.42 7.16
CA ARG A 76 -10.62 -9.55 5.82
C ARG A 76 -10.58 -8.24 5.06
N TRP A 77 -10.86 -7.15 5.75
CA TRP A 77 -10.83 -5.83 5.17
C TRP A 77 -9.41 -5.40 4.77
N GLU A 78 -8.43 -5.64 5.62
CA GLU A 78 -7.02 -5.42 5.31
C GLU A 78 -6.57 -6.20 4.07
N MET A 79 -7.00 -7.46 3.92
CA MET A 79 -6.71 -8.23 2.71
C MET A 79 -7.27 -7.54 1.44
N VAL A 80 -8.50 -7.05 1.49
CA VAL A 80 -9.12 -6.35 0.35
C VAL A 80 -8.39 -5.05 0.04
N THR A 81 -8.11 -4.22 1.04
CA THR A 81 -7.42 -2.94 0.85
C THR A 81 -5.99 -3.10 0.36
N HIS A 82 -5.25 -4.10 0.88
CA HIS A 82 -3.92 -4.42 0.38
C HIS A 82 -3.93 -4.90 -1.07
N THR A 83 -4.91 -5.73 -1.44
CA THR A 83 -5.07 -6.17 -2.82
C THR A 83 -5.39 -4.99 -3.75
N ALA A 84 -6.29 -4.11 -3.34
CA ALA A 84 -6.62 -2.91 -4.12
C ALA A 84 -5.40 -1.99 -4.30
N ARG A 85 -4.63 -1.74 -3.24
CA ARG A 85 -3.39 -0.95 -3.30
C ARG A 85 -2.36 -1.60 -4.22
N TYR A 86 -2.17 -2.90 -4.12
CA TYR A 86 -1.26 -3.65 -5.00
C TYR A 86 -1.65 -3.48 -6.47
N VAL A 87 -2.93 -3.70 -6.81
CA VAL A 87 -3.44 -3.53 -8.18
C VAL A 87 -3.21 -2.12 -8.69
N LEU A 88 -3.54 -1.09 -7.90
CA LEU A 88 -3.30 0.31 -8.27
C LEU A 88 -1.82 0.60 -8.50
N THR A 89 -0.94 0.11 -7.63
CA THR A 89 0.50 0.30 -7.78
C THR A 89 1.02 -0.39 -9.03
N MET A 90 0.56 -1.61 -9.32
CA MET A 90 0.92 -2.31 -10.55
C MET A 90 0.43 -1.58 -11.80
N LEU A 91 -0.79 -1.07 -11.80
CA LEU A 91 -1.29 -0.24 -12.90
C LEU A 91 -0.41 1.00 -13.11
N ARG A 92 0.01 1.68 -12.04
CA ARG A 92 0.93 2.84 -12.12
C ARG A 92 2.26 2.45 -12.76
N ILE A 93 2.82 1.31 -12.40
CA ILE A 93 4.11 0.83 -12.95
C ILE A 93 3.94 0.40 -14.41
N VAL A 94 2.94 -0.43 -14.72
CA VAL A 94 2.72 -1.01 -16.06
C VAL A 94 2.37 0.09 -17.09
N PHE A 95 1.49 1.02 -16.72
CA PHE A 95 1.11 2.13 -17.62
C PHE A 95 2.08 3.29 -17.58
N LEU A 96 3.23 3.14 -16.93
CA LEU A 96 4.25 4.20 -16.82
C LEU A 96 3.63 5.55 -16.40
N ALA A 97 2.72 5.51 -15.44
CA ALA A 97 1.95 6.69 -15.03
C ALA A 97 2.85 7.86 -14.62
N ASN A 98 4.03 7.56 -14.06
CA ASN A 98 5.04 8.57 -13.73
C ASN A 98 5.58 9.26 -15.00
N ALA A 99 5.85 8.49 -16.07
CA ALA A 99 6.33 9.05 -17.34
C ALA A 99 5.24 9.88 -18.04
N LEU A 100 3.99 9.42 -17.99
CA LEU A 100 2.84 10.18 -18.48
C LEU A 100 2.67 11.49 -17.71
N ALA A 101 2.70 11.45 -16.38
CA ALA A 101 2.59 12.65 -15.54
C ALA A 101 3.73 13.63 -15.82
N TRP A 102 4.96 13.15 -16.02
CA TRP A 102 6.10 13.97 -16.42
C TRP A 102 5.89 14.64 -17.77
N THR A 103 5.40 13.90 -18.76
CA THR A 103 5.10 14.41 -20.09
C THR A 103 4.00 15.48 -20.05
N TRP A 104 2.98 15.28 -19.24
CA TRP A 104 1.90 16.26 -19.05
C TRP A 104 2.39 17.51 -18.33
N ALA A 105 3.21 17.35 -17.29
CA ALA A 105 3.83 18.47 -16.60
C ALA A 105 4.69 19.33 -17.56
N GLY A 106 5.43 18.69 -18.47
CA GLY A 106 6.20 19.39 -19.50
C GLY A 106 5.34 20.17 -20.51
N ARG A 107 4.13 19.66 -20.80
CA ARG A 107 3.18 20.39 -21.67
C ARG A 107 2.54 21.60 -20.97
N LEU A 108 2.34 21.53 -19.65
CA LEU A 108 1.77 22.63 -18.86
C LEU A 108 2.78 23.77 -18.66
N VAL A 109 4.08 23.43 -18.55
CA VAL A 109 5.14 24.41 -18.26
C VAL A 109 6.22 24.31 -19.33
N GLN A 110 6.00 24.99 -20.45
CA GLN A 110 6.82 24.85 -21.68
C GLN A 110 8.25 25.42 -21.60
N HIS A 111 8.65 26.12 -20.53
CA HIS A 111 9.86 26.94 -20.58
C HIS A 111 10.85 26.81 -19.42
N SER A 112 10.62 25.92 -18.44
CA SER A 112 11.50 25.78 -17.28
C SER A 112 11.48 24.37 -16.69
N GLU A 113 12.64 23.72 -16.64
CA GLU A 113 12.78 22.42 -15.96
C GLU A 113 12.32 22.45 -14.49
N LYS A 114 12.60 23.56 -13.79
CA LYS A 114 12.13 23.75 -12.41
C LYS A 114 10.60 23.84 -12.33
N GLY A 115 9.99 24.54 -13.28
CA GLY A 115 8.54 24.62 -13.40
C GLY A 115 7.93 23.25 -13.73
N GLN A 116 8.56 22.48 -14.60
CA GLN A 116 8.13 21.11 -14.91
C GLN A 116 8.20 20.20 -13.69
N MET A 117 9.26 20.30 -12.86
CA MET A 117 9.34 19.56 -11.59
C MET A 117 8.20 19.91 -10.63
N VAL A 118 7.91 21.19 -10.46
CA VAL A 118 6.79 21.64 -9.60
C VAL A 118 5.45 21.14 -10.15
N ALA A 119 5.23 21.29 -11.46
CA ALA A 119 4.01 20.80 -12.10
C ALA A 119 3.86 19.27 -11.95
N TYR A 120 4.94 18.50 -12.10
CA TYR A 120 4.94 17.05 -11.90
C TYR A 120 4.54 16.65 -10.48
N VAL A 121 5.11 17.32 -9.46
CA VAL A 121 4.78 17.09 -8.04
C VAL A 121 3.30 17.39 -7.75
N CYS A 122 2.68 18.31 -8.49
CA CYS A 122 1.25 18.62 -8.36
C CYS A 122 0.35 17.66 -9.18
N VAL A 123 0.75 17.36 -10.42
CA VAL A 123 -0.04 16.53 -11.35
C VAL A 123 -0.12 15.07 -10.88
N LEU A 124 0.99 14.51 -10.41
CA LEU A 124 1.02 13.11 -10.00
C LEU A 124 0.05 12.80 -8.85
N PRO A 125 0.06 13.55 -7.72
CA PRO A 125 -0.93 13.34 -6.67
C PRO A 125 -2.36 13.63 -7.14
N ALA A 126 -2.58 14.67 -7.94
CA ALA A 126 -3.91 15.03 -8.42
C ALA A 126 -4.56 13.91 -9.25
N LEU A 127 -3.77 13.18 -10.04
CA LEU A 127 -4.25 12.04 -10.82
C LEU A 127 -4.62 10.83 -9.95
N PHE A 128 -3.87 10.59 -8.87
CA PHE A 128 -4.02 9.38 -8.06
C PHE A 128 -4.81 9.61 -6.77
N PHE A 129 -4.88 10.86 -6.29
CA PHE A 129 -5.59 11.23 -5.07
C PHE A 129 -7.04 10.71 -5.00
N PRO A 130 -7.88 10.79 -6.06
CA PRO A 130 -9.24 10.26 -6.00
C PRO A 130 -9.26 8.74 -5.75
N PHE A 131 -8.32 8.00 -6.33
CA PHE A 131 -8.23 6.55 -6.16
C PHE A 131 -7.70 6.18 -4.76
N GLU A 132 -6.71 6.92 -4.26
CA GLU A 132 -6.21 6.75 -2.89
C GLU A 132 -7.30 7.06 -1.86
N GLN A 133 -8.08 8.13 -2.06
CA GLN A 133 -9.22 8.46 -1.21
C GLN A 133 -10.31 7.40 -1.26
N LEU A 134 -10.59 6.83 -2.43
CA LEU A 134 -11.54 5.72 -2.56
C LEU A 134 -11.08 4.50 -1.76
N VAL A 135 -9.80 4.12 -1.86
CA VAL A 135 -9.22 3.00 -1.10
C VAL A 135 -9.24 3.29 0.40
N HIS A 136 -8.99 4.54 0.82
CA HIS A 136 -9.10 4.96 2.22
C HIS A 136 -10.55 4.97 2.71
N ALA A 137 -11.48 5.55 1.96
CA ALA A 137 -12.89 5.58 2.32
C ALA A 137 -13.49 4.18 2.42
N VAL A 138 -13.04 3.27 1.55
CA VAL A 138 -13.37 1.85 1.64
C VAL A 138 -12.63 1.24 2.86
N GLY A 139 -11.42 1.72 3.23
CA GLY A 139 -10.64 1.28 4.40
C GLY A 139 -11.21 1.72 5.74
N ASP A 140 -11.78 2.89 5.79
CA ASP A 140 -12.36 3.51 6.99
C ASP A 140 -13.85 3.15 7.19
N ALA A 141 -14.39 2.19 6.39
CA ALA A 141 -15.75 1.71 6.60
C ALA A 141 -15.92 1.28 8.06
N PRO A 142 -16.92 1.84 8.78
CA PRO A 142 -17.00 1.77 10.23
C PRO A 142 -16.95 0.31 10.69
N ALA A 143 -16.04 0.02 11.60
CA ALA A 143 -16.13 -1.20 12.39
C ALA A 143 -17.56 -1.27 12.89
N VAL A 144 -18.29 -2.32 12.50
CA VAL A 144 -19.68 -2.58 12.89
C VAL A 144 -19.83 -2.18 14.35
N PRO A 145 -20.74 -1.23 14.70
CA PRO A 145 -20.93 -0.84 16.08
C PRO A 145 -21.20 -2.13 16.85
N LEU A 146 -20.40 -2.37 17.88
CA LEU A 146 -20.66 -3.44 18.85
C LEU A 146 -21.98 -3.01 19.51
N GLU A 147 -23.09 -3.55 19.02
CA GLU A 147 -24.37 -3.40 19.71
C GLU A 147 -24.15 -3.86 21.15
N GLN A 148 -24.37 -2.93 22.07
CA GLN A 148 -24.29 -3.10 23.51
C GLN A 148 -25.35 -4.08 24.02
#